data_bfeb3549fe62902717c7eb08e14260d5
#
_entry.id   bfeb3549fe62902717c7eb08e14260d5
#
_cell.length_a   1.000
_cell.length_b   1.000
_cell.length_c   1.000
_cell.angle_alpha   90.00
_cell.angle_beta   90.00
_cell.angle_gamma   90.00
#
_symmetry.space_group_name_H-M   'P 1'
#
loop_
_entity.id
_entity.type
_entity.pdbx_description
1 polymer ?
#
loop_
_entity_poly.entity_id
_entity_poly.type
_entity_poly.pdbx_seq_one_letter_code
_entity_poly.pdbx_strand_id
1 'polypeptide(L)'
;MMGIKNIIVAINKIDQIEYKEKIFNSISNEFKTISAKLNFSKINIVPVSALKGDNVSIKSKKTKWYKGKTLLDILEKSEIKRYKEQSNFRLPIQSVLRPNSKFRGFQGTVSSGTISKGDKILIQPGSNTAKVKEIFYSGKKINKALTDNAITITLNKEIDVSRGNIFTKDREPCEI
;
A
#
# COMPACT_ATOMS: atom_id res chain seq x y z
N MET A 1 -4.43 6.06 -10.81
CA MET A 1 -3.86 6.80 -9.63
C MET A 1 -3.16 5.79 -8.73
N MET A 2 -1.94 6.06 -8.26
CA MET A 2 -1.12 5.13 -7.45
C MET A 2 -1.61 4.92 -6.00
N GLY A 3 -2.79 5.40 -5.64
CA GLY A 3 -3.39 5.19 -4.31
C GLY A 3 -2.64 5.85 -3.13
N ILE A 4 -1.76 6.83 -3.41
CA ILE A 4 -1.02 7.55 -2.38
C ILE A 4 -1.98 8.43 -1.58
N LYS A 5 -2.09 8.18 -0.29
CA LYS A 5 -2.98 8.91 0.62
C LYS A 5 -2.25 9.94 1.49
N ASN A 6 -1.00 9.67 1.85
CA ASN A 6 -0.20 10.52 2.73
C ASN A 6 0.96 11.11 1.95
N ILE A 7 1.12 12.43 2.03
CA ILE A 7 2.21 13.17 1.37
C ILE A 7 2.98 13.98 2.40
N ILE A 8 4.29 14.01 2.23
CA ILE A 8 5.19 14.90 2.93
C ILE A 8 5.84 15.81 1.90
N VAL A 9 5.68 17.10 2.08
CA VAL A 9 6.26 18.15 1.22
C VAL A 9 7.41 18.79 1.97
N ALA A 10 8.62 18.55 1.53
CA ALA A 10 9.81 19.21 2.04
C ALA A 10 10.10 20.46 1.22
N ILE A 11 9.84 21.65 1.78
CA ILE A 11 10.24 22.93 1.16
C ILE A 11 11.71 23.13 1.51
N ASN A 12 12.57 22.75 0.58
CA ASN A 12 14.01 22.75 0.79
C ASN A 12 14.65 24.11 0.50
N LYS A 13 15.91 24.26 0.91
CA LYS A 13 16.71 25.46 0.77
C LYS A 13 16.17 26.67 1.54
N ILE A 14 15.54 26.43 2.70
CA ILE A 14 14.99 27.49 3.54
C ILE A 14 16.07 28.47 4.02
N ASP A 15 17.33 28.05 4.03
CA ASP A 15 18.49 28.87 4.34
C ASP A 15 18.78 29.95 3.28
N GLN A 16 18.45 29.71 2.01
CA GLN A 16 18.63 30.70 0.93
C GLN A 16 17.61 31.84 1.01
N ILE A 17 16.47 31.62 1.65
CA ILE A 17 15.43 32.63 1.88
C ILE A 17 15.49 33.17 3.30
N GLU A 18 16.64 33.06 3.97
CA GLU A 18 16.89 33.57 5.33
C GLU A 18 15.83 33.11 6.35
N TYR A 19 15.30 31.88 6.20
CA TYR A 19 14.28 31.28 7.08
C TYR A 19 12.99 32.10 7.21
N LYS A 20 12.62 32.90 6.19
CA LYS A 20 11.45 33.80 6.21
C LYS A 20 10.14 32.99 6.14
N GLU A 21 9.34 33.11 7.19
CA GLU A 21 8.04 32.45 7.33
C GLU A 21 7.08 32.82 6.19
N LYS A 22 7.05 34.10 5.79
CA LYS A 22 6.15 34.60 4.73
C LYS A 22 6.31 33.83 3.41
N ILE A 23 7.57 33.55 3.02
CA ILE A 23 7.87 32.84 1.77
C ILE A 23 7.45 31.37 1.89
N PHE A 24 7.75 30.73 3.05
CA PHE A 24 7.30 29.36 3.32
C PHE A 24 5.77 29.24 3.25
N ASN A 25 5.04 30.16 3.85
CA ASN A 25 3.59 30.17 3.85
C ASN A 25 3.01 30.39 2.45
N SER A 26 3.63 31.23 1.64
CA SER A 26 3.22 31.44 0.23
C SER A 26 3.31 30.15 -0.57
N ILE A 27 4.47 29.46 -0.53
CA ILE A 27 4.69 28.19 -1.24
C ILE A 27 3.75 27.10 -0.69
N SER A 28 3.57 27.04 0.62
CA SER A 28 2.68 26.08 1.25
C SER A 28 1.23 26.23 0.81
N ASN A 29 0.75 27.46 0.68
CA ASN A 29 -0.62 27.76 0.25
C ASN A 29 -0.81 27.46 -1.24
N GLU A 30 0.16 27.79 -2.07
CA GLU A 30 0.14 27.44 -3.49
C GLU A 30 0.06 25.93 -3.68
N PHE A 31 0.91 25.17 -2.97
CA PHE A 31 0.85 23.70 -3.00
C PHE A 31 -0.50 23.16 -2.54
N LYS A 32 -1.07 23.70 -1.45
CA LYS A 32 -2.40 23.29 -0.97
C LYS A 32 -3.48 23.53 -2.01
N THR A 33 -3.44 24.65 -2.72
CA THR A 33 -4.40 24.99 -3.79
C THR A 33 -4.31 23.98 -4.93
N ILE A 34 -3.10 23.65 -5.38
CA ILE A 34 -2.87 22.64 -6.44
C ILE A 34 -3.32 21.25 -5.96
N SER A 35 -2.98 20.89 -4.73
CA SER A 35 -3.27 19.57 -4.16
C SER A 35 -4.73 19.35 -3.77
N ALA A 36 -5.55 20.39 -3.68
CA ALA A 36 -6.97 20.29 -3.32
C ALA A 36 -7.78 19.40 -4.29
N LYS A 37 -7.35 19.31 -5.55
CA LYS A 37 -7.94 18.42 -6.56
C LYS A 37 -7.48 16.96 -6.44
N LEU A 38 -6.51 16.68 -5.59
CA LEU A 38 -5.92 15.37 -5.38
C LEU A 38 -6.39 14.83 -4.03
N ASN A 39 -7.01 13.65 -4.01
CA ASN A 39 -7.62 13.05 -2.82
C ASN A 39 -6.57 12.54 -1.80
N PHE A 40 -5.74 13.45 -1.26
CA PHE A 40 -4.81 13.14 -0.18
C PHE A 40 -5.52 13.15 1.17
N SER A 41 -5.28 12.13 2.00
CA SER A 41 -5.83 12.06 3.35
C SER A 41 -5.03 12.89 4.35
N LYS A 42 -3.73 13.05 4.11
CA LYS A 42 -2.83 13.81 4.98
C LYS A 42 -1.70 14.46 4.19
N ILE A 43 -1.51 15.74 4.40
CA ILE A 43 -0.41 16.52 3.83
C ILE A 43 0.39 17.11 4.99
N ASN A 44 1.68 16.80 5.07
CA ASN A 44 2.62 17.43 6.01
C ASN A 44 3.57 18.31 5.20
N ILE A 45 3.71 19.57 5.56
CA ILE A 45 4.64 20.50 4.88
C ILE A 45 5.71 20.90 5.88
N VAL A 46 6.98 20.72 5.50
CA VAL A 46 8.13 20.93 6.39
C VAL A 46 9.13 21.87 5.73
N PRO A 47 9.52 22.99 6.39
CA PRO A 47 10.63 23.80 5.91
C PRO A 47 11.95 23.13 6.26
N VAL A 48 12.80 22.83 5.27
CA VAL A 48 14.07 22.13 5.51
C VAL A 48 15.25 22.84 4.84
N SER A 49 16.43 22.70 5.42
CA SER A 49 17.69 22.89 4.70
C SER A 49 18.45 21.58 4.72
N ALA A 50 18.43 20.85 3.62
CA ALA A 50 19.15 19.58 3.51
C ALA A 50 20.67 19.78 3.68
N LEU A 51 21.20 20.92 3.20
CA LEU A 51 22.63 21.27 3.33
C LEU A 51 23.04 21.51 4.78
N LYS A 52 22.20 22.18 5.57
CA LYS A 52 22.51 22.56 6.98
C LYS A 52 21.88 21.62 8.00
N GLY A 53 21.07 20.64 7.55
CA GLY A 53 20.34 19.72 8.41
C GLY A 53 19.16 20.33 9.16
N ASP A 54 18.80 21.59 8.90
CA ASP A 54 17.72 22.28 9.58
C ASP A 54 16.36 21.59 9.33
N ASN A 55 15.66 21.20 10.39
CA ASN A 55 14.38 20.48 10.39
C ASN A 55 14.38 19.13 9.65
N VAL A 56 15.55 18.58 9.33
CA VAL A 56 15.67 17.22 8.77
C VAL A 56 15.54 16.21 9.91
N SER A 57 16.50 16.13 10.82
CA SER A 57 16.50 15.26 12.00
C SER A 57 16.29 16.05 13.30
N ILE A 58 16.79 17.29 13.35
CA ILE A 58 16.73 18.16 14.54
C ILE A 58 15.99 19.45 14.16
N LYS A 59 15.16 19.93 15.09
CA LYS A 59 14.44 21.20 14.89
C LYS A 59 15.41 22.37 14.83
N SER A 60 15.27 23.21 13.81
CA SER A 60 16.07 24.40 13.64
C SER A 60 15.68 25.50 14.64
N LYS A 61 16.68 26.09 15.28
CA LYS A 61 16.49 27.29 16.11
C LYS A 61 16.16 28.54 15.29
N LYS A 62 16.37 28.51 13.97
CA LYS A 62 16.14 29.63 13.04
C LYS A 62 14.70 29.69 12.54
N THR A 63 13.97 28.55 12.58
CA THR A 63 12.55 28.47 12.20
C THR A 63 11.65 28.38 13.43
N LYS A 64 11.80 29.28 14.41
CA LYS A 64 11.01 29.29 15.67
C LYS A 64 9.49 29.35 15.43
N TRP A 65 9.07 29.90 14.30
CA TRP A 65 7.67 29.98 13.86
C TRP A 65 7.12 28.61 13.42
N TYR A 66 7.98 27.68 13.00
CA TYR A 66 7.56 26.34 12.61
C TYR A 66 7.35 25.44 13.84
N LYS A 67 6.10 25.14 14.16
CA LYS A 67 5.74 24.29 15.31
C LYS A 67 5.59 22.80 14.96
N GLY A 68 5.75 22.44 13.69
CA GLY A 68 5.63 21.06 13.23
C GLY A 68 6.77 20.15 13.69
N LYS A 69 6.71 18.90 13.25
CA LYS A 69 7.75 17.88 13.49
C LYS A 69 8.86 17.98 12.44
N THR A 70 10.02 17.39 12.73
CA THR A 70 11.08 17.25 11.74
C THR A 70 10.69 16.30 10.61
N LEU A 71 11.40 16.35 9.50
CA LEU A 71 11.15 15.45 8.38
C LEU A 71 11.27 13.98 8.80
N LEU A 72 12.33 13.64 9.54
CA LEU A 72 12.58 12.29 10.02
C LEU A 72 11.50 11.83 11.01
N ASP A 73 11.10 12.66 11.97
CA ASP A 73 10.00 12.35 12.89
C ASP A 73 8.68 12.02 12.16
N ILE A 74 8.40 12.72 11.06
CA ILE A 74 7.18 12.47 10.27
C ILE A 74 7.30 11.15 9.53
N LEU A 75 8.46 10.86 8.94
CA LEU A 75 8.71 9.60 8.23
C LEU A 75 8.61 8.39 9.18
N GLU A 76 9.28 8.43 10.32
CA GLU A 76 9.28 7.34 11.31
C GLU A 76 7.90 7.09 11.92
N LYS A 77 7.12 8.16 12.14
CA LYS A 77 5.75 8.08 12.70
C LYS A 77 4.66 7.95 11.65
N SER A 78 5.04 7.81 10.37
CA SER A 78 4.07 7.60 9.29
C SER A 78 3.55 6.16 9.35
N GLU A 79 2.38 6.00 9.95
CA GLU A 79 1.67 4.74 9.91
C GLU A 79 1.18 4.45 8.48
N ILE A 80 1.68 3.39 7.89
CA ILE A 80 1.08 2.81 6.70
C ILE A 80 -0.15 2.03 7.17
N LYS A 81 -1.29 2.73 7.30
CA LYS A 81 -2.55 2.07 7.64
C LYS A 81 -2.91 1.12 6.50
N ARG A 82 -2.75 -0.18 6.74
CA ARG A 82 -3.20 -1.24 5.84
C ARG A 82 -4.72 -1.41 5.99
N TYR A 83 -5.49 -0.40 5.59
CA TYR A 83 -6.97 -0.42 5.65
C TYR A 83 -7.60 -1.60 4.91
N LYS A 84 -6.81 -2.26 4.05
CA LYS A 84 -7.29 -3.36 3.22
C LYS A 84 -7.28 -4.72 3.93
N GLU A 85 -6.67 -4.84 5.12
CA GLU A 85 -6.60 -6.15 5.82
C GLU A 85 -7.95 -6.56 6.43
N GLN A 86 -8.79 -5.60 6.82
CA GLN A 86 -10.15 -5.84 7.38
C GLN A 86 -11.23 -5.91 6.29
N SER A 87 -10.88 -5.73 5.04
CA SER A 87 -11.81 -5.82 3.92
C SER A 87 -11.93 -7.26 3.40
N ASN A 88 -12.95 -7.51 2.58
CA ASN A 88 -13.18 -8.79 1.93
C ASN A 88 -11.96 -9.24 1.12
N PHE A 89 -11.64 -10.53 1.17
CA PHE A 89 -10.50 -11.08 0.45
C PHE A 89 -10.70 -11.01 -1.05
N ARG A 90 -9.69 -10.50 -1.77
CA ARG A 90 -9.64 -10.42 -3.22
C ARG A 90 -8.25 -10.75 -3.72
N LEU A 91 -8.16 -11.75 -4.60
CA LEU A 91 -6.92 -12.13 -5.28
C LEU A 91 -7.18 -12.27 -6.77
N PRO A 92 -6.92 -11.23 -7.58
CA PRO A 92 -6.93 -11.34 -9.03
C PRO A 92 -5.81 -12.27 -9.50
N ILE A 93 -6.14 -13.24 -10.35
CA ILE A 93 -5.18 -14.20 -10.90
C ILE A 93 -4.47 -13.56 -12.09
N GLN A 94 -3.17 -13.39 -11.95
CA GLN A 94 -2.28 -12.78 -12.95
C GLN A 94 -1.62 -13.84 -13.84
N SER A 95 -1.36 -15.03 -13.28
CA SER A 95 -0.70 -16.12 -13.98
C SER A 95 -1.07 -17.49 -13.39
N VAL A 96 -1.02 -18.51 -14.21
CA VAL A 96 -1.16 -19.92 -13.79
C VAL A 96 0.17 -20.62 -14.03
N LEU A 97 0.78 -21.13 -12.96
CA LEU A 97 2.05 -21.83 -12.98
C LEU A 97 1.83 -23.34 -13.00
N ARG A 98 2.38 -24.03 -13.98
CA ARG A 98 2.26 -25.48 -14.15
C ARG A 98 3.60 -26.09 -14.58
N PRO A 99 4.61 -26.13 -13.66
CA PRO A 99 5.96 -26.62 -13.98
C PRO A 99 5.98 -28.12 -14.27
N ASN A 100 5.00 -28.87 -13.77
CA ASN A 100 4.83 -30.31 -14.01
C ASN A 100 3.36 -30.72 -13.83
N SER A 101 3.03 -31.98 -14.13
CA SER A 101 1.66 -32.50 -14.04
C SER A 101 1.07 -32.55 -12.62
N LYS A 102 1.93 -32.53 -11.59
CA LYS A 102 1.52 -32.64 -10.17
C LYS A 102 1.34 -31.30 -9.47
N PHE A 103 1.76 -30.19 -10.09
CA PHE A 103 1.70 -28.87 -9.49
C PHE A 103 0.93 -27.89 -10.36
N ARG A 104 -0.12 -27.31 -9.82
CA ARG A 104 -0.83 -26.19 -10.42
C ARG A 104 -0.97 -25.06 -9.40
N GLY A 105 -0.26 -23.96 -9.64
CA GLY A 105 -0.24 -22.77 -8.79
C GLY A 105 -0.91 -21.58 -9.47
N PHE A 106 -1.68 -20.83 -8.72
CA PHE A 106 -2.37 -19.62 -9.17
C PHE A 106 -1.68 -18.43 -8.53
N GLN A 107 -1.13 -17.56 -9.36
CA GLN A 107 -0.32 -16.43 -8.93
C GLN A 107 -1.09 -15.13 -9.01
N GLY A 108 -0.90 -14.28 -8.01
CA GLY A 108 -1.48 -12.95 -7.95
C GLY A 108 -1.02 -12.17 -6.74
N THR A 109 -1.37 -10.89 -6.69
CA THR A 109 -1.16 -10.04 -5.52
C THR A 109 -2.48 -9.90 -4.77
N VAL A 110 -2.48 -10.14 -3.47
CA VAL A 110 -3.67 -9.95 -2.62
C VAL A 110 -4.05 -8.47 -2.65
N SER A 111 -5.15 -8.15 -3.32
CA SER A 111 -5.63 -6.76 -3.47
C SER A 111 -6.29 -6.24 -2.19
N SER A 112 -6.94 -7.13 -1.43
CA SER A 112 -7.59 -6.79 -0.17
C SER A 112 -7.82 -8.03 0.69
N GLY A 113 -8.00 -7.82 2.00
CA GLY A 113 -8.29 -8.86 2.96
C GLY A 113 -7.12 -9.80 3.24
N THR A 114 -7.42 -10.97 3.77
CA THR A 114 -6.42 -11.99 4.11
C THR A 114 -6.91 -13.37 3.72
N ILE A 115 -5.97 -14.29 3.44
CA ILE A 115 -6.26 -15.68 3.12
C ILE A 115 -5.36 -16.61 3.91
N SER A 116 -5.91 -17.70 4.39
CA SER A 116 -5.22 -18.73 5.15
C SER A 116 -5.29 -20.10 4.45
N LYS A 117 -4.32 -20.94 4.72
CA LYS A 117 -4.36 -22.35 4.32
C LYS A 117 -5.64 -23.00 4.88
N GLY A 118 -6.36 -23.73 4.03
CA GLY A 118 -7.63 -24.38 4.38
C GLY A 118 -8.87 -23.52 4.13
N ASP A 119 -8.73 -22.20 3.91
CA ASP A 119 -9.88 -21.36 3.60
C ASP A 119 -10.60 -21.82 2.35
N LYS A 120 -11.93 -21.75 2.37
CA LYS A 120 -12.78 -22.00 1.21
C LYS A 120 -12.86 -20.74 0.37
N ILE A 121 -12.56 -20.87 -0.91
CA ILE A 121 -12.60 -19.78 -1.88
C ILE A 121 -13.64 -20.04 -2.95
N LEU A 122 -14.16 -18.96 -3.50
CA LEU A 122 -15.01 -18.91 -4.67
C LEU A 122 -14.18 -18.33 -5.84
N ILE A 123 -14.32 -18.95 -7.03
CA ILE A 123 -13.64 -18.52 -8.25
C ILE A 123 -14.62 -17.75 -9.11
N GLN A 124 -14.32 -16.50 -9.38
CA GLN A 124 -15.14 -15.62 -10.20
C GLN A 124 -14.44 -15.21 -11.51
N PRO A 125 -15.20 -15.00 -12.61
CA PRO A 125 -16.63 -15.22 -12.71
C PRO A 125 -16.98 -16.71 -12.59
N GLY A 126 -18.13 -17.02 -12.00
CA GLY A 126 -18.65 -18.37 -11.80
C GLY A 126 -18.94 -18.68 -10.33
N SER A 127 -19.31 -19.94 -10.08
CA SER A 127 -19.69 -20.44 -8.75
C SER A 127 -18.81 -21.57 -8.25
N ASN A 128 -17.71 -21.86 -8.92
CA ASN A 128 -16.80 -22.92 -8.52
C ASN A 128 -16.11 -22.58 -7.20
N THR A 129 -16.11 -23.54 -6.27
CA THR A 129 -15.42 -23.37 -4.98
C THR A 129 -14.33 -24.41 -4.80
N ALA A 130 -13.28 -24.03 -4.07
CA ALA A 130 -12.19 -24.93 -3.68
C ALA A 130 -11.65 -24.55 -2.30
N LYS A 131 -10.80 -25.41 -1.75
CA LYS A 131 -10.04 -25.10 -0.53
C LYS A 131 -8.59 -24.78 -0.89
N VAL A 132 -8.01 -23.79 -0.25
CA VAL A 132 -6.60 -23.48 -0.33
C VAL A 132 -5.78 -24.62 0.27
N LYS A 133 -4.97 -25.29 -0.56
CA LYS A 133 -4.10 -26.39 -0.13
C LYS A 133 -2.80 -25.85 0.48
N GLU A 134 -2.12 -24.97 -0.25
CA GLU A 134 -0.87 -24.35 0.19
C GLU A 134 -0.78 -22.92 -0.33
N ILE A 135 -0.05 -22.07 0.40
CA ILE A 135 0.26 -20.69 0.03
C ILE A 135 1.78 -20.55 0.01
N PHE A 136 2.31 -19.96 -1.05
CA PHE A 136 3.73 -19.66 -1.22
C PHE A 136 3.93 -18.16 -1.32
N TYR A 137 4.89 -17.63 -0.58
CA TYR A 137 5.35 -16.24 -0.64
C TYR A 137 6.86 -16.23 -0.72
N SER A 138 7.44 -15.57 -1.73
CA SER A 138 8.89 -15.56 -1.99
C SER A 138 9.52 -16.97 -1.96
N GLY A 139 8.85 -17.95 -2.57
CA GLY A 139 9.31 -19.34 -2.64
C GLY A 139 9.15 -20.18 -1.36
N LYS A 140 8.70 -19.58 -0.26
CA LYS A 140 8.48 -20.27 1.03
C LYS A 140 7.01 -20.54 1.26
N LYS A 141 6.69 -21.69 1.91
CA LYS A 141 5.33 -21.98 2.36
C LYS A 141 4.97 -21.11 3.55
N ILE A 142 3.79 -20.51 3.52
CA ILE A 142 3.22 -19.71 4.62
C ILE A 142 1.80 -20.19 4.94
N ASN A 143 1.34 -19.96 6.17
CA ASN A 143 0.00 -20.33 6.59
C ASN A 143 -1.05 -19.25 6.31
N LYS A 144 -0.64 -17.98 6.23
CA LYS A 144 -1.53 -16.84 6.03
C LYS A 144 -0.85 -15.79 5.15
N ALA A 145 -1.58 -15.26 4.18
CA ALA A 145 -1.14 -14.12 3.37
C ALA A 145 -2.01 -12.89 3.65
N LEU A 146 -1.36 -11.74 3.59
CA LEU A 146 -1.94 -10.43 3.84
C LEU A 146 -2.06 -9.62 2.55
N THR A 147 -2.79 -8.54 2.60
CA THR A 147 -2.86 -7.55 1.52
C THR A 147 -1.46 -7.13 1.05
N ASP A 148 -1.33 -6.90 -0.25
CA ASP A 148 -0.10 -6.56 -0.97
C ASP A 148 0.95 -7.69 -1.05
N ASN A 149 0.69 -8.89 -0.48
CA ASN A 149 1.56 -10.03 -0.72
C ASN A 149 1.36 -10.59 -2.14
N ALA A 150 2.45 -10.71 -2.90
CA ALA A 150 2.48 -11.44 -4.16
C ALA A 150 2.66 -12.94 -3.84
N ILE A 151 1.63 -13.75 -4.07
CA ILE A 151 1.58 -15.14 -3.62
C ILE A 151 1.26 -16.09 -4.75
N THR A 152 1.57 -17.36 -4.50
CA THR A 152 1.08 -18.49 -5.31
C THR A 152 0.21 -19.37 -4.41
N ILE A 153 -0.99 -19.65 -4.85
CA ILE A 153 -1.93 -20.54 -4.14
C ILE A 153 -2.09 -21.85 -4.93
N THR A 154 -2.07 -22.98 -4.24
CA THR A 154 -2.52 -24.26 -4.79
C THR A 154 -3.86 -24.65 -4.19
N LEU A 155 -4.66 -25.40 -4.94
CA LEU A 155 -6.00 -25.82 -4.52
C LEU A 155 -6.04 -27.32 -4.24
N ASN A 156 -7.03 -27.75 -3.46
CA ASN A 156 -7.24 -29.14 -3.10
C ASN A 156 -7.82 -30.01 -4.22
N LYS A 157 -8.34 -29.39 -5.28
CA LYS A 157 -8.89 -30.07 -6.45
C LYS A 157 -8.52 -29.32 -7.73
N GLU A 158 -8.55 -30.00 -8.85
CA GLU A 158 -8.37 -29.37 -10.15
C GLU A 158 -9.65 -28.60 -10.54
N ILE A 159 -9.47 -27.34 -10.86
CA ILE A 159 -10.54 -26.45 -11.33
C ILE A 159 -9.96 -25.63 -12.46
N ASP A 160 -10.78 -25.35 -13.44
CA ASP A 160 -10.40 -24.45 -14.52
C ASP A 160 -10.38 -23.01 -14.01
N VAL A 161 -9.17 -22.43 -14.01
CA VAL A 161 -8.88 -21.06 -13.58
C VAL A 161 -7.88 -20.49 -14.56
N SER A 162 -8.16 -19.32 -15.06
CA SER A 162 -7.31 -18.60 -16.00
C SER A 162 -6.93 -17.22 -15.46
N ARG A 163 -5.99 -16.58 -16.15
CA ARG A 163 -5.69 -15.16 -15.90
C ARG A 163 -6.96 -14.32 -16.05
N GLY A 164 -7.18 -13.41 -15.12
CA GLY A 164 -8.36 -12.55 -15.05
C GLY A 164 -9.44 -13.07 -14.10
N ASN A 165 -9.41 -14.35 -13.69
CA ASN A 165 -10.28 -14.80 -12.62
C ASN A 165 -9.88 -14.15 -11.29
N ILE A 166 -10.85 -14.06 -10.36
CA ILE A 166 -10.65 -13.50 -9.03
C ILE A 166 -11.01 -14.58 -8.01
N PHE A 167 -10.11 -14.81 -7.05
CA PHE A 167 -10.43 -15.59 -5.87
C PHE A 167 -10.98 -14.70 -4.77
N THR A 168 -12.14 -15.09 -4.23
CA THR A 168 -12.80 -14.46 -3.10
C THR A 168 -13.06 -15.48 -2.01
N LYS A 169 -13.38 -15.08 -0.79
CA LYS A 169 -13.92 -16.04 0.19
C LYS A 169 -15.34 -16.43 -0.21
N ASP A 170 -15.73 -17.65 0.13
CA ASP A 170 -17.00 -18.28 -0.27
C ASP A 170 -18.25 -17.45 0.05
N ARG A 171 -18.20 -16.65 1.14
CA ARG A 171 -19.31 -15.80 1.59
C ARG A 171 -19.19 -14.32 1.20
N GLU A 172 -18.22 -13.99 0.37
CA GLU A 172 -17.85 -12.60 0.03
C GLU A 172 -17.67 -12.41 -1.48
N PRO A 173 -18.69 -12.74 -2.32
CA PRO A 173 -18.55 -12.58 -3.79
C PRO A 173 -18.25 -11.13 -4.15
N CYS A 174 -17.64 -10.90 -5.32
CA CYS A 174 -17.61 -9.58 -5.92
C CYS A 174 -18.95 -9.30 -6.56
N GLU A 175 -19.49 -8.12 -6.37
CA GLU A 175 -20.50 -7.56 -7.28
C GLU A 175 -19.78 -7.24 -8.60
N ILE A 176 -20.30 -7.71 -9.72
CA ILE A 176 -19.77 -7.54 -11.07
C ILE A 176 -20.48 -6.35 -11.69
#